data_5e76580b80ae65dd491770b5b2859a24
#
_entry.id   5e76580b80ae65dd491770b5b2859a24
#
_cell.length_a   1.000
_cell.length_b   1.000
_cell.length_c   1.000
_cell.angle_alpha   90.00
_cell.angle_beta   90.00
_cell.angle_gamma   90.00
#
_symmetry.space_group_name_H-M   'P 1'
#
loop_
_entity.id
_entity.type
_entity.pdbx_description
1 polymer ?
#
loop_
_entity_poly.entity_id
_entity_poly.type
_entity_poly.pdbx_seq_one_letter_code
_entity_poly.pdbx_strand_id
1 'polypeptide(L)'
;MELLAFGDTGWGDELFRATLMTIAVSITAMIIGFLFALIFTPLKLSKNKFLNFIANSYTTIIRGVPELLVIYLFFFGGTGAVMFVASIFGYNEYIEINAFITGAFAIGIISGAYSTEVFRGAIQSIDKGQFEAANVLGLNTVSYTHLRAHETQR
;
A
#
# COMPACT_ATOMS: atom_id res chain seq x y z
N MET A 1 -29.81 -25.47 -6.51
CA MET A 1 -29.86 -23.99 -6.72
C MET A 1 -30.40 -23.24 -5.51
N GLU A 2 -31.00 -23.92 -4.53
CA GLU A 2 -31.52 -23.30 -3.27
C GLU A 2 -30.44 -22.71 -2.37
N LEU A 3 -29.22 -23.23 -2.39
CA LEU A 3 -28.10 -22.72 -1.58
C LEU A 3 -27.70 -21.26 -1.86
N LEU A 4 -28.00 -20.75 -3.06
CA LEU A 4 -27.72 -19.36 -3.46
C LEU A 4 -28.97 -18.46 -3.39
N ALA A 5 -30.08 -18.97 -2.85
CA ALA A 5 -31.28 -18.18 -2.64
C ALA A 5 -31.03 -17.09 -1.59
N PHE A 6 -31.72 -15.96 -1.76
CA PHE A 6 -31.72 -14.88 -0.77
C PHE A 6 -32.80 -15.16 0.29
N GLY A 7 -32.53 -14.85 1.54
CA GLY A 7 -33.42 -15.05 2.67
C GLY A 7 -33.07 -16.27 3.51
N ASP A 8 -33.97 -16.66 4.44
CA ASP A 8 -33.74 -17.65 5.49
C ASP A 8 -33.37 -19.08 5.02
N THR A 9 -33.54 -19.38 3.75
CA THR A 9 -33.32 -20.72 3.17
C THR A 9 -32.01 -20.86 2.40
N GLY A 10 -31.27 -19.77 2.18
CA GLY A 10 -30.03 -19.77 1.39
C GLY A 10 -28.95 -18.84 1.94
N TRP A 11 -27.78 -18.89 1.33
CA TRP A 11 -26.58 -18.10 1.70
C TRP A 11 -26.35 -16.88 0.81
N GLY A 12 -27.34 -16.51 -0.04
CA GLY A 12 -27.15 -15.47 -1.06
C GLY A 12 -26.86 -14.09 -0.49
N ASP A 13 -27.53 -13.72 0.58
CA ASP A 13 -27.36 -12.43 1.27
C ASP A 13 -26.05 -12.35 2.06
N GLU A 14 -25.63 -13.42 2.72
CA GLU A 14 -24.34 -13.51 3.38
C GLU A 14 -23.19 -13.41 2.38
N LEU A 15 -23.28 -14.14 1.26
CA LEU A 15 -22.28 -14.08 0.18
C LEU A 15 -22.20 -12.68 -0.45
N PHE A 16 -23.32 -12.02 -0.64
CA PHE A 16 -23.37 -10.67 -1.15
C PHE A 16 -22.72 -9.67 -0.18
N ARG A 17 -23.05 -9.75 1.11
CA ARG A 17 -22.42 -8.90 2.14
C ARG A 17 -20.93 -9.18 2.27
N ALA A 18 -20.51 -10.44 2.27
CA ALA A 18 -19.11 -10.82 2.31
C ALA A 18 -18.33 -10.29 1.08
N THR A 19 -18.96 -10.33 -0.10
CA THR A 19 -18.36 -9.77 -1.31
C THR A 19 -18.18 -8.25 -1.20
N LEU A 20 -19.20 -7.54 -0.73
CA LEU A 20 -19.08 -6.09 -0.51
C LEU A 20 -18.00 -5.75 0.51
N MET A 21 -17.90 -6.52 1.60
CA MET A 21 -16.86 -6.35 2.61
C MET A 21 -15.46 -6.57 2.01
N THR A 22 -15.28 -7.62 1.21
CA THR A 22 -14.02 -7.92 0.53
C THR A 22 -13.62 -6.77 -0.40
N ILE A 23 -14.55 -6.25 -1.19
CA ILE A 23 -14.30 -5.10 -2.07
C ILE A 23 -13.93 -3.86 -1.26
N ALA A 24 -14.65 -3.58 -0.17
CA ALA A 24 -14.38 -2.44 0.70
C ALA A 24 -12.98 -2.52 1.34
N VAL A 25 -12.60 -3.69 1.89
CA VAL A 25 -11.25 -3.92 2.43
C VAL A 25 -10.19 -3.72 1.35
N SER A 26 -10.42 -4.28 0.15
CA SER A 26 -9.46 -4.21 -0.96
C SER A 26 -9.23 -2.76 -1.43
N ILE A 27 -10.30 -1.99 -1.60
CA ILE A 27 -10.21 -0.58 -2.00
C ILE A 27 -9.50 0.24 -0.91
N THR A 28 -9.87 0.03 0.35
CA THR A 28 -9.24 0.75 1.47
C THR A 28 -7.76 0.41 1.58
N ALA A 29 -7.40 -0.87 1.47
CA ALA A 29 -6.01 -1.32 1.48
C ALA A 29 -5.21 -0.76 0.30
N MET A 30 -5.81 -0.68 -0.90
CA MET A 30 -5.18 -0.09 -2.07
C MET A 30 -4.89 1.40 -1.87
N ILE A 31 -5.83 2.16 -1.30
CA ILE A 31 -5.63 3.59 -0.98
C ILE A 31 -4.49 3.75 0.03
N ILE A 32 -4.51 2.98 1.12
CA ILE A 32 -3.46 3.00 2.13
C ILE A 32 -2.11 2.66 1.50
N GLY A 33 -2.03 1.59 0.71
CA GLY A 33 -0.82 1.16 0.02
C GLY A 33 -0.27 2.21 -0.94
N PHE A 34 -1.16 2.86 -1.69
CA PHE A 34 -0.79 3.95 -2.58
C PHE A 34 -0.20 5.15 -1.82
N LEU A 35 -0.81 5.54 -0.70
CA LEU A 35 -0.28 6.60 0.17
C LEU A 35 1.10 6.26 0.73
N PHE A 36 1.28 5.02 1.19
CA PHE A 36 2.59 4.53 1.63
C PHE A 36 3.62 4.61 0.48
N ALA A 37 3.26 4.17 -0.72
CA ALA A 37 4.15 4.23 -1.87
C ALA A 37 4.54 5.67 -2.24
N LEU A 38 3.60 6.62 -2.19
CA LEU A 38 3.90 8.04 -2.43
C LEU A 38 4.87 8.62 -1.41
N ILE A 39 4.80 8.18 -0.15
CA ILE A 39 5.70 8.64 0.91
C ILE A 39 7.07 7.96 0.77
N PHE A 40 7.11 6.63 0.66
CA PHE A 40 8.36 5.87 0.74
C PHE A 40 9.18 5.88 -0.56
N THR A 41 8.57 6.11 -1.73
CA THR A 41 9.31 6.22 -3.00
C THR A 41 10.31 7.39 -3.00
N PRO A 42 9.91 8.64 -2.69
CA PRO A 42 10.87 9.75 -2.64
C PRO A 42 11.90 9.59 -1.52
N LEU A 43 11.51 9.01 -0.37
CA LEU A 43 12.47 8.71 0.70
C LEU A 43 13.55 7.73 0.21
N LYS A 44 13.16 6.72 -0.55
CA LYS A 44 14.07 5.71 -1.11
C LYS A 44 14.99 6.27 -2.20
N LEU A 45 14.55 7.28 -2.93
CA LEU A 45 15.33 7.99 -3.93
C LEU A 45 16.17 9.14 -3.35
N SER A 46 16.00 9.44 -2.06
CA SER A 46 16.70 10.53 -1.39
C SER A 46 18.21 10.28 -1.30
N LYS A 47 18.99 11.35 -1.46
CA LYS A 47 20.45 11.37 -1.23
C LYS A 47 20.79 11.27 0.27
N ASN A 48 19.84 11.55 1.15
CA ASN A 48 20.02 11.42 2.60
C ASN A 48 20.04 9.93 3.00
N LYS A 49 21.18 9.47 3.48
CA LYS A 49 21.41 8.06 3.88
C LYS A 49 20.42 7.58 4.94
N PHE A 50 20.01 8.46 5.86
CA PHE A 50 19.07 8.10 6.94
C PHE A 50 17.65 7.85 6.39
N LEU A 51 17.13 8.74 5.53
CA LEU A 51 15.83 8.58 4.90
C LEU A 51 15.78 7.35 3.99
N ASN A 52 16.84 7.17 3.20
CA ASN A 52 17.01 6.01 2.33
C ASN A 52 17.06 4.70 3.15
N PHE A 53 17.77 4.69 4.29
CA PHE A 53 17.84 3.53 5.17
C PHE A 53 16.46 3.15 5.71
N ILE A 54 15.65 4.11 6.20
CA ILE A 54 14.30 3.84 6.69
C ILE A 54 13.43 3.22 5.59
N ALA A 55 13.43 3.82 4.38
CA ALA A 55 12.61 3.33 3.28
C ALA A 55 13.08 1.95 2.78
N ASN A 56 14.38 1.69 2.74
CA ASN A 56 14.92 0.38 2.40
C ASN A 56 14.57 -0.66 3.45
N SER A 57 14.71 -0.34 4.73
CA SER A 57 14.33 -1.26 5.83
C SER A 57 12.86 -1.65 5.73
N TYR A 58 11.96 -0.67 5.55
CA TYR A 58 10.54 -0.93 5.36
C TYR A 58 10.29 -1.91 4.19
N THR A 59 10.77 -1.59 2.99
CA THR A 59 10.50 -2.43 1.82
C THR A 59 11.18 -3.80 1.91
N THR A 60 12.39 -3.89 2.48
CA THR A 60 13.12 -5.15 2.62
C THR A 60 12.46 -6.07 3.65
N ILE A 61 12.09 -5.55 4.81
CA ILE A 61 11.44 -6.34 5.87
C ILE A 61 10.09 -6.85 5.39
N ILE A 62 9.22 -5.96 4.92
CA ILE A 62 7.85 -6.34 4.53
C ILE A 62 7.83 -7.32 3.36
N ARG A 63 8.70 -7.16 2.37
CA ARG A 63 8.79 -8.07 1.21
C ARG A 63 9.60 -9.33 1.48
N GLY A 64 10.43 -9.34 2.51
CA GLY A 64 11.23 -10.50 2.91
C GLY A 64 10.48 -11.48 3.82
N VAL A 65 9.34 -11.07 4.37
CA VAL A 65 8.51 -11.89 5.26
C VAL A 65 7.29 -12.39 4.50
N PRO A 66 6.85 -13.65 4.70
CA PRO A 66 5.60 -14.14 4.11
C PRO A 66 4.42 -13.24 4.46
N GLU A 67 3.64 -12.84 3.46
CA GLU A 67 2.52 -11.89 3.62
C GLU A 67 1.52 -12.32 4.69
N LEU A 68 1.19 -13.62 4.74
CA LEU A 68 0.32 -14.19 5.77
C LEU A 68 0.86 -13.95 7.18
N LEU A 69 2.18 -14.06 7.38
CA LEU A 69 2.79 -13.82 8.69
C LEU A 69 2.65 -12.35 9.09
N VAL A 70 2.82 -11.42 8.15
CA VAL A 70 2.60 -9.98 8.41
C VAL A 70 1.15 -9.74 8.82
N ILE A 71 0.17 -10.32 8.10
CA ILE A 71 -1.25 -10.20 8.42
C ILE A 71 -1.54 -10.74 9.83
N TYR A 72 -1.05 -11.93 10.16
CA TYR A 72 -1.22 -12.51 11.50
C TYR A 72 -0.58 -11.66 12.60
N LEU A 73 0.59 -11.09 12.33
CA LEU A 73 1.25 -10.20 13.28
C LEU A 73 0.38 -8.97 13.59
N PHE A 74 -0.27 -8.39 12.59
CA PHE A 74 -1.18 -7.25 12.78
C PHE A 74 -2.46 -7.67 13.52
N PHE A 75 -3.06 -8.82 13.18
CA PHE A 75 -4.29 -9.27 13.83
C PHE A 75 -4.07 -9.67 15.29
N PHE A 76 -3.03 -10.43 15.58
CA PHE A 76 -2.80 -10.94 16.94
C PHE A 76 -1.88 -10.03 17.77
N GLY A 77 -0.94 -9.32 17.14
CA GLY A 77 -0.02 -8.41 17.80
C GLY A 77 -0.49 -6.95 17.83
N GLY A 78 -1.36 -6.55 16.90
CA GLY A 78 -1.77 -5.16 16.73
C GLY A 78 -2.46 -4.58 17.97
N THR A 79 -3.41 -5.30 18.54
CA THR A 79 -4.12 -4.88 19.77
C THR A 79 -3.13 -4.72 20.93
N GLY A 80 -2.23 -5.67 21.11
CA GLY A 80 -1.19 -5.60 22.16
C GLY A 80 -0.25 -4.40 21.96
N ALA A 81 0.17 -4.12 20.74
CA ALA A 81 1.02 -2.98 20.41
C ALA A 81 0.30 -1.64 20.68
N VAL A 82 -0.97 -1.52 20.28
CA VAL A 82 -1.76 -0.31 20.56
C VAL A 82 -1.97 -0.11 22.05
N MET A 83 -2.29 -1.16 22.80
CA MET A 83 -2.44 -1.10 24.25
C MET A 83 -1.12 -0.72 24.94
N PHE A 84 0.01 -1.27 24.49
CA PHE A 84 1.32 -0.89 25.00
C PHE A 84 1.62 0.60 24.81
N VAL A 85 1.35 1.13 23.61
CA VAL A 85 1.50 2.56 23.34
C VAL A 85 0.53 3.39 24.17
N ALA A 86 -0.73 2.99 24.27
CA ALA A 86 -1.75 3.70 25.07
C ALA A 86 -1.39 3.74 26.57
N SER A 87 -0.81 2.67 27.11
CA SER A 87 -0.36 2.62 28.51
C SER A 87 0.75 3.63 28.83
N ILE A 88 1.61 3.95 27.87
CA ILE A 88 2.65 5.00 28.03
C ILE A 88 2.00 6.38 28.26
N PHE A 89 0.81 6.60 27.67
CA PHE A 89 0.02 7.84 27.85
C PHE A 89 -0.96 7.74 29.04
N GLY A 90 -0.87 6.68 29.85
CA GLY A 90 -1.71 6.50 31.03
C GLY A 90 -3.11 5.93 30.77
N TYR A 91 -3.38 5.44 29.56
CA TYR A 91 -4.62 4.81 29.18
C TYR A 91 -4.50 3.27 29.32
N ASN A 92 -5.24 2.69 30.30
CA ASN A 92 -5.15 1.27 30.64
C ASN A 92 -6.42 0.48 30.31
N GLU A 93 -7.40 1.09 29.65
CA GLU A 93 -8.60 0.38 29.23
C GLU A 93 -8.33 -0.46 27.97
N TYR A 94 -9.07 -1.58 27.83
CA TYR A 94 -8.96 -2.45 26.67
C TYR A 94 -9.46 -1.74 25.41
N ILE A 95 -8.59 -1.63 24.42
CA ILE A 95 -8.91 -1.05 23.11
C ILE A 95 -9.11 -2.19 22.13
N GLU A 96 -10.36 -2.42 21.72
CA GLU A 96 -10.68 -3.36 20.66
C GLU A 96 -10.47 -2.69 19.29
N ILE A 97 -9.55 -3.24 18.50
CA ILE A 97 -9.32 -2.75 17.15
C ILE A 97 -10.26 -3.47 16.19
N ASN A 98 -10.97 -2.69 15.38
CA ASN A 98 -11.87 -3.23 14.37
C ASN A 98 -11.10 -4.09 13.34
N ALA A 99 -11.57 -5.32 13.11
CA ALA A 99 -10.95 -6.27 12.20
C ALA A 99 -10.82 -5.73 10.76
N PHE A 100 -11.78 -4.93 10.30
CA PHE A 100 -11.75 -4.27 8.99
C PHE A 100 -10.53 -3.32 8.88
N ILE A 101 -10.34 -2.47 9.88
CA ILE A 101 -9.22 -1.50 9.92
C ILE A 101 -7.89 -2.25 9.97
N THR A 102 -7.79 -3.26 10.84
CA THR A 102 -6.58 -4.08 10.98
C THR A 102 -6.22 -4.78 9.68
N GLY A 103 -7.21 -5.41 9.02
CA GLY A 103 -7.01 -6.11 7.75
C GLY A 103 -6.63 -5.15 6.62
N ALA A 104 -7.36 -4.05 6.47
CA ALA A 104 -7.08 -3.06 5.44
C ALA A 104 -5.69 -2.41 5.61
N PHE A 105 -5.28 -2.14 6.86
CA PHE A 105 -3.97 -1.57 7.17
C PHE A 105 -2.84 -2.56 6.93
N ALA A 106 -2.97 -3.82 7.36
CA ALA A 106 -1.98 -4.87 7.13
C ALA A 106 -1.74 -5.10 5.62
N ILE A 107 -2.82 -5.29 4.85
CA ILE A 107 -2.73 -5.45 3.39
C ILE A 107 -2.21 -4.18 2.73
N GLY A 108 -2.61 -3.01 3.21
CA GLY A 108 -2.14 -1.72 2.72
C GLY A 108 -0.64 -1.51 2.89
N ILE A 109 -0.08 -1.85 4.05
CA ILE A 109 1.37 -1.79 4.30
C ILE A 109 2.12 -2.72 3.34
N ILE A 110 1.62 -3.94 3.13
CA ILE A 110 2.23 -4.91 2.22
C ILE A 110 2.19 -4.37 0.78
N SER A 111 1.02 -3.99 0.31
CA SER A 111 0.82 -3.40 -1.04
C SER A 111 1.67 -2.14 -1.24
N GLY A 112 1.80 -1.30 -0.21
CA GLY A 112 2.64 -0.11 -0.23
C GLY A 112 4.12 -0.41 -0.41
N ALA A 113 4.63 -1.48 0.19
CA ALA A 113 6.02 -1.89 0.03
C ALA A 113 6.32 -2.35 -1.41
N TYR A 114 5.42 -3.12 -2.02
CA TYR A 114 5.54 -3.51 -3.43
C TYR A 114 5.41 -2.31 -4.37
N SER A 115 4.40 -1.48 -4.16
CA SER A 115 4.16 -0.28 -4.99
C SER A 115 5.31 0.73 -4.91
N THR A 116 5.96 0.85 -3.75
CA THR A 116 7.18 1.68 -3.59
C THR A 116 8.29 1.23 -4.53
N GLU A 117 8.53 -0.09 -4.66
CA GLU A 117 9.55 -0.61 -5.58
C GLU A 117 9.16 -0.42 -7.04
N VAL A 118 7.89 -0.62 -7.36
CA VAL A 118 7.39 -0.38 -8.73
C VAL A 118 7.59 1.08 -9.13
N PHE A 119 7.21 2.03 -8.28
CA PHE A 119 7.38 3.45 -8.54
C PHE A 119 8.86 3.85 -8.63
N ARG A 120 9.68 3.33 -7.70
CA ARG A 120 11.13 3.55 -7.76
C ARG A 120 11.72 3.04 -9.08
N GLY A 121 11.36 1.82 -9.48
CA GLY A 121 11.80 1.22 -10.74
C GLY A 121 11.35 2.03 -11.96
N ALA A 122 10.09 2.48 -11.98
CA ALA A 122 9.55 3.30 -13.05
C ALA A 122 10.28 4.65 -13.17
N ILE A 123 10.59 5.31 -12.04
CA ILE A 123 11.33 6.58 -12.05
C ILE A 123 12.79 6.36 -12.55
N GLN A 124 13.43 5.28 -12.10
CA GLN A 124 14.81 4.99 -12.48
C GLN A 124 14.97 4.46 -13.90
N SER A 125 13.91 3.94 -14.51
CA SER A 125 13.93 3.50 -15.92
C SER A 125 13.95 4.66 -16.93
N ILE A 126 13.77 5.90 -16.45
CA ILE A 126 13.83 7.08 -17.31
C ILE A 126 15.28 7.41 -17.61
N ASP A 127 15.66 7.32 -18.89
CA ASP A 127 17.02 7.63 -19.33
C ASP A 127 17.31 9.14 -19.18
N LYS A 128 18.46 9.47 -18.58
CA LYS A 128 18.87 10.85 -18.36
C LYS A 128 19.02 11.63 -19.69
N GLY A 129 19.45 10.95 -20.76
CA GLY A 129 19.57 11.55 -22.09
C GLY A 129 18.24 12.09 -22.62
N GLN A 130 17.11 11.49 -22.24
CA GLN A 130 15.79 12.01 -22.63
C GLN A 130 15.46 13.33 -21.92
N PHE A 131 15.85 13.51 -20.65
CA PHE A 131 15.71 14.79 -19.96
C PHE A 131 16.61 15.87 -20.55
N GLU A 132 17.84 15.51 -20.90
CA GLU A 132 18.81 16.44 -21.53
C GLU A 132 18.30 16.88 -22.90
N ALA A 133 17.82 15.96 -23.73
CA ALA A 133 17.22 16.25 -25.03
C ALA A 133 15.99 17.15 -24.91
N ALA A 134 15.08 16.88 -23.96
CA ALA A 134 13.92 17.71 -23.73
C ALA A 134 14.29 19.14 -23.32
N ASN A 135 15.31 19.30 -22.45
CA ASN A 135 15.81 20.60 -22.03
C ASN A 135 16.43 21.39 -23.20
N VAL A 136 17.20 20.72 -24.06
CA VAL A 136 17.80 21.37 -25.25
C VAL A 136 16.73 21.85 -26.25
N LEU A 137 15.61 21.11 -26.36
CA LEU A 137 14.47 21.48 -27.20
C LEU A 137 13.54 22.52 -26.54
N GLY A 138 13.85 22.99 -25.32
CA GLY A 138 13.03 23.95 -24.58
C GLY A 138 11.64 23.40 -24.17
N LEU A 139 11.49 22.06 -24.14
CA LEU A 139 10.23 21.42 -23.76
C LEU A 139 10.03 21.52 -22.25
N ASN A 140 8.84 21.97 -21.85
CA ASN A 140 8.44 21.98 -20.45
C ASN A 140 8.21 20.53 -19.96
N THR A 141 8.44 20.25 -18.68
CA THR A 141 8.31 18.93 -18.06
C THR A 141 6.97 18.25 -18.37
N VAL A 142 5.87 19.03 -18.44
CA VAL A 142 4.54 18.54 -18.79
C VAL A 142 4.48 18.05 -20.25
N SER A 143 5.07 18.79 -21.19
CA SER A 143 5.08 18.41 -22.61
C SER A 143 5.88 17.14 -22.86
N TYR A 144 6.97 16.95 -22.11
CA TYR A 144 7.81 15.77 -22.17
C TYR A 144 7.08 14.50 -21.63
N THR A 145 6.35 14.62 -20.53
CA THR A 145 5.58 13.49 -19.99
C THR A 145 4.47 13.04 -20.92
N HIS A 146 3.81 13.97 -21.63
CA HIS A 146 2.79 13.66 -22.63
C HIS A 146 3.36 12.97 -23.88
N LEU A 147 4.49 13.41 -24.41
CA LEU A 147 5.17 12.77 -25.55
C LEU A 147 5.52 11.32 -25.25
N ARG A 148 6.05 11.05 -24.05
CA ARG A 148 6.42 9.69 -23.63
C ARG A 148 5.23 8.76 -23.42
N ALA A 149 4.09 9.27 -22.93
CA ALA A 149 2.87 8.47 -22.80
C ALA A 149 2.38 7.92 -24.15
N HIS A 150 2.66 8.61 -25.25
CA HIS A 150 2.33 8.15 -26.60
C HIS A 150 3.35 7.16 -27.20
N GLU A 151 4.64 7.21 -26.79
CA GLU A 151 5.66 6.29 -27.33
C GLU A 151 5.64 4.90 -26.69
N THR A 152 5.11 4.76 -25.47
CA THR A 152 4.97 3.45 -24.79
C THR A 152 3.85 2.57 -25.35
N GLN A 153 3.12 3.03 -26.37
CA GLN A 153 2.05 2.28 -27.03
C GLN A 153 2.48 1.59 -28.36
N ARG A 154 3.79 1.53 -28.65
CA ARG A 154 4.31 0.81 -29.83
C ARG A 154 5.15 -0.42 -29.43
#